data_ace68284d0a64195d164b8a63ea86af4
#
_entry.id   ace68284d0a64195d164b8a63ea86af4
#
_cell.length_a   1.000
_cell.length_b   1.000
_cell.length_c   1.000
_cell.angle_alpha   90.00
_cell.angle_beta   90.00
_cell.angle_gamma   90.00
#
_symmetry.space_group_name_H-M   'P 1'
#
loop_
_entity.id
_entity.type
_entity.pdbx_description
1 polymer ?
#
loop_
_entity_poly.entity_id
_entity_poly.type
_entity_poly.pdbx_seq_one_letter_code
_entity_poly.pdbx_strand_id
1 'polypeptide(L)'
;MKFEELNLAPALLKAVLEQGYETPTPIQAQAIPAVLAGHDLLAGAQTGTGKTAAFTLPMLHRLSQSAAPKNKFGGKGIRALVLTPTRELAAQVEESVREYGKYLDINSTVVFGGVGMNPQIDRIKRGVDILVATPGRLLDLQQQGFLDLSTVQVLVLDEADRMLDMGFIHDVKKVLALVPKDKQSLLFSATFSDEIRELANTLLKSPQSIQVTPSNTTVQRITQVIHPVGRGKKKQVLLHIIQQHNWSQVLVFTRTKFGANNVAEFLTKNGVNAMALHGNKSQSARTQALAGFKSGDIRALVATDIAARGIDIDEL
;
A
#
# COMPACT_ATOMS: atom_id res chain seq x y z
N MET A 1 -3.65 23.68 11.21
CA MET A 1 -3.22 22.56 12.08
C MET A 1 -1.86 22.08 11.61
N LYS A 2 -0.93 21.90 12.53
CA LYS A 2 0.40 21.32 12.26
C LYS A 2 0.50 19.94 12.90
N PHE A 3 1.46 19.12 12.44
CA PHE A 3 1.70 17.79 13.06
C PHE A 3 1.99 17.85 14.55
N GLU A 4 2.62 18.92 15.03
CA GLU A 4 2.88 19.16 16.45
C GLU A 4 1.61 19.19 17.30
N GLU A 5 0.47 19.54 16.73
CA GLU A 5 -0.83 19.66 17.41
C GLU A 5 -1.56 18.30 17.51
N LEU A 6 -1.04 17.23 16.90
CA LEU A 6 -1.68 15.91 16.86
C LEU A 6 -1.32 15.01 18.06
N ASN A 7 -0.51 15.48 18.97
CA ASN A 7 -0.11 14.74 20.18
C ASN A 7 0.61 13.41 19.90
N LEU A 8 1.33 13.33 18.80
CA LEU A 8 2.20 12.18 18.51
C LEU A 8 3.41 12.18 19.42
N ALA A 9 3.93 10.97 19.71
CA ALA A 9 5.18 10.82 20.47
C ALA A 9 6.31 11.63 19.81
N PRO A 10 7.22 12.26 20.61
CA PRO A 10 8.29 13.09 20.08
C PRO A 10 9.18 12.40 19.03
N ALA A 11 9.40 11.09 19.19
CA ALA A 11 10.17 10.28 18.25
C ALA A 11 9.49 10.16 16.87
N LEU A 12 8.15 10.11 16.84
CA LEU A 12 7.38 10.10 15.60
C LEU A 12 7.34 11.48 14.96
N LEU A 13 7.10 12.51 15.73
CA LEU A 13 7.11 13.89 15.24
C LEU A 13 8.46 14.24 14.61
N LYS A 14 9.57 13.86 15.24
CA LYS A 14 10.92 14.04 14.71
C LYS A 14 11.07 13.39 13.33
N ALA A 15 10.64 12.15 13.16
CA ALA A 15 10.71 11.43 11.90
C ALA A 15 9.86 12.08 10.80
N VAL A 16 8.67 12.57 11.14
CA VAL A 16 7.78 13.28 10.21
C VAL A 16 8.40 14.58 9.74
N LEU A 17 8.92 15.39 10.65
CA LEU A 17 9.53 16.68 10.33
C LEU A 17 10.81 16.53 9.50
N GLU A 18 11.60 15.50 9.73
CA GLU A 18 12.79 15.17 8.92
C GLU A 18 12.45 14.83 7.46
N GLN A 19 11.23 14.34 7.20
CA GLN A 19 10.74 14.13 5.83
C GLN A 19 10.17 15.39 5.18
N GLY A 20 10.18 16.51 5.87
CA GLY A 20 9.69 17.80 5.37
C GLY A 20 8.17 17.99 5.49
N TYR A 21 7.47 17.13 6.23
CA TYR A 21 6.03 17.27 6.46
C TYR A 21 5.75 18.13 7.69
N GLU A 22 5.15 19.28 7.48
CA GLU A 22 4.78 20.21 8.56
C GLU A 22 3.28 20.20 8.84
N THR A 23 2.48 20.08 7.80
CA THR A 23 1.03 20.16 7.85
C THR A 23 0.40 18.83 7.47
N PRO A 24 -0.47 18.24 8.32
CA PRO A 24 -1.17 17.02 7.99
C PRO A 24 -2.17 17.25 6.83
N THR A 25 -2.32 16.23 5.99
CA THR A 25 -3.39 16.19 4.99
C THR A 25 -4.76 16.06 5.67
N PRO A 26 -5.87 16.33 4.97
CA PRO A 26 -7.20 16.19 5.56
C PRO A 26 -7.49 14.82 6.17
N ILE A 27 -7.07 13.72 5.51
CA ILE A 27 -7.26 12.37 6.06
C ILE A 27 -6.42 12.15 7.31
N GLN A 28 -5.19 12.65 7.35
CA GLN A 28 -4.31 12.56 8.50
C GLN A 28 -4.87 13.33 9.70
N ALA A 29 -5.32 14.56 9.48
CA ALA A 29 -5.87 15.42 10.53
C ALA A 29 -7.10 14.82 11.21
N GLN A 30 -7.91 14.05 10.46
CA GLN A 30 -9.12 13.41 10.97
C GLN A 30 -8.86 12.00 11.53
N ALA A 31 -8.03 11.20 10.85
CA ALA A 31 -7.81 9.81 11.23
C ALA A 31 -6.87 9.68 12.44
N ILE A 32 -5.80 10.44 12.50
CA ILE A 32 -4.80 10.31 13.58
C ILE A 32 -5.44 10.49 14.97
N PRO A 33 -6.22 11.54 15.25
CA PRO A 33 -6.87 11.67 16.55
C PRO A 33 -7.84 10.52 16.86
N ALA A 34 -8.60 10.05 15.88
CA ALA A 34 -9.55 8.95 16.06
C ALA A 34 -8.85 7.65 16.43
N VAL A 35 -7.75 7.31 15.77
CA VAL A 35 -6.97 6.12 16.03
C VAL A 35 -6.27 6.21 17.39
N LEU A 36 -5.71 7.37 17.74
CA LEU A 36 -5.09 7.60 19.05
C LEU A 36 -6.10 7.46 20.20
N ALA A 37 -7.35 7.83 19.97
CA ALA A 37 -8.43 7.65 20.94
C ALA A 37 -8.92 6.20 21.08
N GLY A 38 -8.43 5.29 20.24
CA GLY A 38 -8.76 3.87 20.28
C GLY A 38 -9.99 3.48 19.46
N HIS A 39 -10.55 4.37 18.66
CA HIS A 39 -11.72 4.08 17.83
C HIS A 39 -11.37 3.19 16.63
N ASP A 40 -12.32 2.33 16.27
CA ASP A 40 -12.31 1.73 14.94
C ASP A 40 -12.57 2.82 13.89
N LEU A 41 -12.06 2.63 12.69
CA LEU A 41 -12.11 3.63 11.64
C LEU A 41 -12.64 3.04 10.32
N LEU A 42 -13.59 3.74 9.72
CA LEU A 42 -13.99 3.55 8.33
C LEU A 42 -13.60 4.80 7.53
N ALA A 43 -12.59 4.67 6.69
CA ALA A 43 -12.04 5.82 5.98
C ALA A 43 -12.17 5.68 4.46
N GLY A 44 -12.84 6.65 3.86
CA GLY A 44 -12.87 6.85 2.41
C GLY A 44 -11.69 7.70 1.97
N ALA A 45 -10.71 7.08 1.34
CA ALA A 45 -9.52 7.76 0.86
C ALA A 45 -8.95 7.10 -0.38
N GLN A 46 -8.55 7.92 -1.33
CA GLN A 46 -7.84 7.47 -2.54
C GLN A 46 -6.33 7.47 -2.34
N THR A 47 -5.60 6.87 -3.28
CA THR A 47 -4.15 6.95 -3.36
C THR A 47 -3.69 8.40 -3.47
N GLY A 48 -2.57 8.75 -2.84
CA GLY A 48 -2.03 10.11 -2.86
C GLY A 48 -2.67 11.10 -1.87
N THR A 49 -3.54 10.64 -0.97
CA THR A 49 -4.17 11.49 0.06
C THR A 49 -3.40 11.53 1.38
N GLY A 50 -2.31 10.79 1.49
CA GLY A 50 -1.56 10.64 2.74
C GLY A 50 -2.13 9.59 3.70
N LYS A 51 -2.96 8.66 3.21
CA LYS A 51 -3.61 7.64 4.04
C LYS A 51 -2.62 6.71 4.76
N THR A 52 -1.46 6.42 4.17
CA THR A 52 -0.46 5.54 4.80
C THR A 52 0.04 6.12 6.11
N ALA A 53 0.41 7.38 6.16
CA ALA A 53 0.78 8.06 7.40
C ALA A 53 -0.42 8.20 8.36
N ALA A 54 -1.64 8.32 7.82
CA ALA A 54 -2.86 8.44 8.62
C ALA A 54 -3.11 7.23 9.52
N PHE A 55 -2.73 6.02 9.12
CA PHE A 55 -2.79 4.85 9.99
C PHE A 55 -1.44 4.47 10.62
N THR A 56 -0.33 4.65 9.92
CA THR A 56 0.99 4.25 10.39
C THR A 56 1.44 5.04 11.61
N LEU A 57 1.31 6.36 11.58
CA LEU A 57 1.73 7.22 12.69
C LEU A 57 0.99 6.93 14.00
N PRO A 58 -0.34 6.91 14.05
CA PRO A 58 -1.04 6.61 15.30
C PRO A 58 -0.87 5.16 15.72
N MET A 59 -0.73 4.22 14.80
CA MET A 59 -0.44 2.82 15.10
C MET A 59 0.92 2.68 15.81
N LEU A 60 1.97 3.28 15.28
CA LEU A 60 3.29 3.32 15.90
C LEU A 60 3.25 3.99 17.29
N HIS A 61 2.53 5.10 17.41
CA HIS A 61 2.35 5.77 18.69
C HIS A 61 1.75 4.84 19.74
N ARG A 62 0.64 4.19 19.40
CA ARG A 62 -0.04 3.27 20.32
C ARG A 62 0.84 2.09 20.72
N LEU A 63 1.56 1.50 19.79
CA LEU A 63 2.48 0.39 20.09
C LEU A 63 3.68 0.85 20.94
N SER A 64 4.10 2.09 20.85
CA SER A 64 5.18 2.65 21.66
C SER A 64 4.81 2.83 23.15
N GLN A 65 3.51 2.82 23.47
CA GLN A 65 3.01 3.02 24.83
C GLN A 65 2.96 1.73 25.67
N SER A 66 3.20 0.56 25.07
CA SER A 66 3.15 -0.73 25.75
C SER A 66 4.25 -1.68 25.28
N ALA A 67 4.58 -2.65 26.15
CA ALA A 67 5.53 -3.69 25.81
C ALA A 67 4.91 -4.76 24.88
N ALA A 68 5.74 -5.35 24.04
CA ALA A 68 5.30 -6.45 23.17
C ALA A 68 5.09 -7.74 23.98
N PRO A 69 3.97 -8.44 23.78
CA PRO A 69 3.82 -9.81 24.29
C PRO A 69 4.77 -10.75 23.58
N LYS A 70 5.01 -11.92 24.14
CA LYS A 70 5.80 -12.97 23.47
C LYS A 70 4.92 -13.78 22.53
N ASN A 71 5.48 -14.16 21.38
CA ASN A 71 4.87 -15.13 20.48
C ASN A 71 5.14 -16.57 20.96
N LYS A 72 4.52 -17.54 20.31
CA LYS A 72 4.72 -18.97 20.62
C LYS A 72 6.14 -19.48 20.40
N PHE A 73 7.00 -18.71 19.74
CA PHE A 73 8.41 -19.03 19.49
C PHE A 73 9.38 -18.34 20.45
N GLY A 74 8.85 -17.54 21.40
CA GLY A 74 9.64 -16.82 22.40
C GLY A 74 10.12 -15.42 22.01
N GLY A 75 9.93 -15.01 20.75
CA GLY A 75 10.21 -13.65 20.29
C GLY A 75 9.06 -12.68 20.54
N LYS A 76 9.21 -11.42 20.10
CA LYS A 76 8.11 -10.44 20.14
C LYS A 76 6.91 -10.94 19.37
N GLY A 77 5.72 -10.83 19.94
CA GLY A 77 4.46 -11.13 19.26
C GLY A 77 4.04 -10.02 18.31
N ILE A 78 3.37 -10.39 17.22
CA ILE A 78 2.81 -9.46 16.27
C ILE A 78 1.66 -8.69 16.90
N ARG A 79 1.81 -7.38 17.06
CA ARG A 79 0.81 -6.49 17.66
C ARG A 79 -0.03 -5.74 16.65
N ALA A 80 0.49 -5.52 15.45
CA ALA A 80 -0.24 -4.89 14.37
C ALA A 80 -0.08 -5.68 13.08
N LEU A 81 -1.19 -5.83 12.37
CA LEU A 81 -1.26 -6.48 11.07
C LEU A 81 -1.87 -5.52 10.06
N VAL A 82 -1.16 -5.28 8.96
CA VAL A 82 -1.64 -4.49 7.83
C VAL A 82 -1.78 -5.39 6.61
N LEU A 83 -3.01 -5.53 6.11
CA LEU A 83 -3.29 -6.26 4.88
C LEU A 83 -3.38 -5.27 3.71
N THR A 84 -2.70 -5.61 2.63
CA THR A 84 -2.67 -4.83 1.39
C THR A 84 -2.90 -5.74 0.18
N PRO A 85 -3.46 -5.22 -0.93
CA PRO A 85 -3.81 -6.05 -2.07
C PRO A 85 -2.63 -6.51 -2.92
N THR A 86 -1.52 -5.76 -2.93
CA THR A 86 -0.38 -6.01 -3.82
C THR A 86 0.94 -6.05 -3.08
N ARG A 87 1.90 -6.74 -3.66
CA ARG A 87 3.27 -6.85 -3.16
C ARG A 87 3.97 -5.49 -3.10
N GLU A 88 3.78 -4.68 -4.13
CA GLU A 88 4.37 -3.35 -4.25
C GLU A 88 3.83 -2.42 -3.16
N LEU A 89 2.51 -2.41 -2.96
CA LEU A 89 1.91 -1.61 -1.89
C LEU A 89 2.36 -2.09 -0.51
N ALA A 90 2.42 -3.41 -0.30
CA ALA A 90 2.91 -3.97 0.96
C ALA A 90 4.34 -3.51 1.27
N ALA A 91 5.23 -3.53 0.28
CA ALA A 91 6.60 -3.06 0.42
C ALA A 91 6.66 -1.56 0.72
N GLN A 92 5.86 -0.74 0.05
CA GLN A 92 5.78 0.72 0.30
C GLN A 92 5.25 1.05 1.70
N VAL A 93 4.24 0.34 2.16
CA VAL A 93 3.70 0.52 3.51
C VAL A 93 4.74 0.15 4.57
N GLU A 94 5.43 -0.98 4.42
CA GLU A 94 6.47 -1.39 5.37
C GLU A 94 7.64 -0.40 5.39
N GLU A 95 8.06 0.10 4.25
CA GLU A 95 9.07 1.14 4.16
C GLU A 95 8.66 2.41 4.93
N SER A 96 7.41 2.84 4.78
CA SER A 96 6.86 3.98 5.53
C SER A 96 6.84 3.70 7.03
N VAL A 97 6.43 2.50 7.45
CA VAL A 97 6.47 2.09 8.86
C VAL A 97 7.88 2.20 9.42
N ARG A 98 8.86 1.71 8.71
CA ARG A 98 10.27 1.74 9.10
C ARG A 98 10.83 3.16 9.18
N GLU A 99 10.51 4.00 8.20
CA GLU A 99 10.93 5.40 8.17
C GLU A 99 10.31 6.22 9.32
N TYR A 100 9.01 6.11 9.53
CA TYR A 100 8.35 6.83 10.63
C TYR A 100 8.72 6.29 12.01
N GLY A 101 9.00 5.01 12.11
CA GLY A 101 9.36 4.32 13.36
C GLY A 101 10.85 4.27 13.66
N LYS A 102 11.71 4.93 12.90
CA LYS A 102 13.16 4.79 12.98
C LYS A 102 13.79 5.19 14.35
N TYR A 103 13.10 6.01 15.12
CA TYR A 103 13.52 6.40 16.47
C TYR A 103 12.80 5.63 17.59
N LEU A 104 12.01 4.62 17.23
CA LEU A 104 11.33 3.74 18.18
C LEU A 104 11.94 2.34 18.15
N ASP A 105 11.88 1.64 19.27
CA ASP A 105 12.21 0.20 19.33
C ASP A 105 11.01 -0.66 18.89
N ILE A 106 10.60 -0.49 17.65
CA ILE A 106 9.50 -1.23 17.02
C ILE A 106 10.02 -1.85 15.72
N ASN A 107 9.90 -3.17 15.62
CA ASN A 107 10.34 -3.93 14.46
C ASN A 107 9.16 -4.17 13.51
N SER A 108 9.40 -4.05 12.21
CA SER A 108 8.44 -4.39 11.17
C SER A 108 9.04 -5.33 10.14
N THR A 109 8.19 -6.07 9.47
CA THR A 109 8.55 -6.85 8.29
C THR A 109 7.38 -6.94 7.33
N VAL A 110 7.68 -7.32 6.09
CA VAL A 110 6.69 -7.51 5.04
C VAL A 110 6.76 -8.94 4.52
N VAL A 111 5.59 -9.53 4.27
CA VAL A 111 5.47 -10.86 3.65
C VAL A 111 4.55 -10.80 2.44
N PHE A 112 5.01 -11.35 1.32
CA PHE A 112 4.25 -11.47 0.09
C PHE A 112 4.76 -12.65 -0.75
N GLY A 113 3.93 -13.13 -1.67
CA GLY A 113 4.26 -14.23 -2.56
C GLY A 113 5.27 -13.86 -3.65
N GLY A 114 5.69 -14.86 -4.41
CA GLY A 114 6.62 -14.69 -5.53
C GLY A 114 8.10 -14.55 -5.17
N VAL A 115 8.43 -14.66 -3.88
CA VAL A 115 9.80 -14.70 -3.34
C VAL A 115 9.94 -15.82 -2.34
N GLY A 116 11.17 -16.19 -2.01
CA GLY A 116 11.45 -17.26 -1.04
C GLY A 116 10.77 -17.05 0.30
N MET A 117 10.22 -18.12 0.85
CA MET A 117 9.49 -18.09 2.13
C MET A 117 10.43 -18.11 3.34
N ASN A 118 11.55 -18.82 3.28
CA ASN A 118 12.43 -19.03 4.42
C ASN A 118 12.94 -17.71 5.07
N PRO A 119 13.41 -16.70 4.32
CA PRO A 119 13.82 -15.44 4.92
C PRO A 119 12.67 -14.71 5.63
N GLN A 120 11.44 -14.87 5.15
CA GLN A 120 10.25 -14.31 5.79
C GLN A 120 9.95 -15.03 7.11
N ILE A 121 10.02 -16.34 7.12
CA ILE A 121 9.86 -17.18 8.32
C ILE A 121 10.88 -16.81 9.40
N ASP A 122 12.15 -16.67 9.01
CA ASP A 122 13.22 -16.36 9.96
C ASP A 122 13.01 -14.99 10.64
N ARG A 123 12.56 -13.99 9.88
CA ARG A 123 12.25 -12.67 10.44
C ARG A 123 11.09 -12.72 11.42
N ILE A 124 10.04 -13.45 11.09
CA ILE A 124 8.86 -13.61 11.95
C ILE A 124 9.23 -14.33 13.25
N LYS A 125 10.02 -15.40 13.18
CA LYS A 125 10.45 -16.16 14.35
C LYS A 125 11.32 -15.33 15.32
N ARG A 126 12.21 -14.48 14.78
CA ARG A 126 12.98 -13.54 15.61
C ARG A 126 12.12 -12.54 16.35
N GLY A 127 10.91 -12.30 15.87
CA GLY A 127 9.92 -11.43 16.46
C GLY A 127 9.81 -10.08 15.74
N VAL A 128 8.58 -9.70 15.44
CA VAL A 128 8.24 -8.40 14.86
C VAL A 128 7.00 -7.86 15.55
N ASP A 129 6.93 -6.54 15.71
CA ASP A 129 5.77 -5.86 16.25
C ASP A 129 4.70 -5.64 15.19
N ILE A 130 5.10 -5.29 13.97
CA ILE A 130 4.22 -4.95 12.87
C ILE A 130 4.51 -5.85 11.67
N LEU A 131 3.46 -6.53 11.20
CA LEU A 131 3.50 -7.34 10.00
C LEU A 131 2.66 -6.68 8.91
N VAL A 132 3.29 -6.38 7.78
CA VAL A 132 2.60 -5.95 6.56
C VAL A 132 2.55 -7.14 5.61
N ALA A 133 1.39 -7.45 5.05
CA ALA A 133 1.21 -8.67 4.27
C ALA A 133 0.21 -8.53 3.13
N THR A 134 0.44 -9.32 2.08
CA THR A 134 -0.64 -9.69 1.15
C THR A 134 -1.37 -10.92 1.68
N PRO A 135 -2.70 -11.04 1.48
CA PRO A 135 -3.50 -12.07 2.14
C PRO A 135 -3.06 -13.51 1.86
N GLY A 136 -2.70 -13.82 0.62
CA GLY A 136 -2.36 -15.19 0.22
C GLY A 136 -1.11 -15.75 0.93
N ARG A 137 -0.01 -14.99 0.97
CA ARG A 137 1.23 -15.42 1.65
C ARG A 137 1.04 -15.46 3.16
N LEU A 138 0.27 -14.55 3.73
CA LEU A 138 -0.04 -14.56 5.15
C LEU A 138 -0.74 -15.87 5.55
N LEU A 139 -1.77 -16.27 4.80
CA LEU A 139 -2.49 -17.52 5.04
C LEU A 139 -1.60 -18.75 4.86
N ASP A 140 -0.75 -18.75 3.86
CA ASP A 140 0.21 -19.84 3.61
C ASP A 140 1.15 -20.02 4.81
N LEU A 141 1.74 -18.94 5.30
CA LEU A 141 2.59 -18.96 6.50
C LEU A 141 1.83 -19.42 7.76
N GLN A 142 0.59 -18.98 7.89
CA GLN A 142 -0.25 -19.37 9.03
C GLN A 142 -0.63 -20.83 8.97
N GLN A 143 -1.02 -21.37 7.81
CA GLN A 143 -1.37 -22.78 7.62
C GLN A 143 -0.19 -23.72 7.88
N GLN A 144 1.03 -23.29 7.57
CA GLN A 144 2.24 -24.02 7.87
C GLN A 144 2.73 -23.88 9.32
N GLY A 145 2.03 -23.11 10.14
CA GLY A 145 2.33 -22.96 11.57
C GLY A 145 3.45 -21.97 11.91
N PHE A 146 3.87 -21.13 10.96
CA PHE A 146 4.94 -20.15 11.15
C PHE A 146 4.48 -18.80 11.70
N LEU A 147 3.18 -18.59 11.84
CA LEU A 147 2.59 -17.35 12.36
C LEU A 147 1.79 -17.60 13.63
N ASP A 148 1.85 -16.61 14.51
CA ASP A 148 0.98 -16.48 15.68
C ASP A 148 0.31 -15.10 15.62
N LEU A 149 -0.97 -15.08 15.27
CA LEU A 149 -1.77 -13.86 15.16
C LEU A 149 -2.60 -13.56 16.42
N SER A 150 -2.45 -14.37 17.47
CA SER A 150 -3.22 -14.22 18.71
C SER A 150 -2.90 -12.95 19.51
N THR A 151 -1.78 -12.30 19.20
CA THR A 151 -1.31 -11.10 19.88
C THR A 151 -1.64 -9.80 19.13
N VAL A 152 -2.36 -9.87 18.02
CA VAL A 152 -2.73 -8.71 17.22
C VAL A 152 -3.71 -7.81 17.99
N GLN A 153 -3.32 -6.55 18.15
CA GLN A 153 -4.09 -5.50 18.83
C GLN A 153 -4.69 -4.49 17.83
N VAL A 154 -4.03 -4.32 16.68
CA VAL A 154 -4.46 -3.41 15.62
C VAL A 154 -4.46 -4.13 14.29
N LEU A 155 -5.57 -4.07 13.58
CA LEU A 155 -5.71 -4.60 12.23
C LEU A 155 -6.04 -3.46 11.27
N VAL A 156 -5.29 -3.35 10.18
CA VAL A 156 -5.54 -2.40 9.10
C VAL A 156 -5.82 -3.17 7.82
N LEU A 157 -6.95 -2.86 7.18
CA LEU A 157 -7.24 -3.26 5.81
C LEU A 157 -7.04 -2.04 4.92
N ASP A 158 -5.97 -2.02 4.14
CA ASP A 158 -5.67 -0.94 3.20
C ASP A 158 -6.13 -1.32 1.78
N GLU A 159 -6.81 -0.39 1.12
CA GLU A 159 -7.40 -0.62 -0.20
C GLU A 159 -8.34 -1.84 -0.24
N ALA A 160 -9.30 -1.87 0.68
CA ALA A 160 -10.22 -3.01 0.83
C ALA A 160 -11.04 -3.31 -0.44
N ASP A 161 -11.50 -2.28 -1.15
CA ASP A 161 -12.21 -2.41 -2.43
C ASP A 161 -11.36 -3.13 -3.48
N ARG A 162 -10.08 -2.85 -3.50
CA ARG A 162 -9.16 -3.48 -4.41
C ARG A 162 -8.88 -4.95 -4.06
N MET A 163 -8.81 -5.29 -2.78
CA MET A 163 -8.74 -6.69 -2.35
C MET A 163 -9.97 -7.47 -2.80
N LEU A 164 -11.15 -6.86 -2.78
CA LEU A 164 -12.38 -7.44 -3.35
C LEU A 164 -12.26 -7.64 -4.85
N ASP A 165 -11.88 -6.61 -5.60
CA ASP A 165 -11.74 -6.66 -7.06
C ASP A 165 -10.76 -7.73 -7.53
N MET A 166 -9.72 -8.01 -6.72
CA MET A 166 -8.73 -9.03 -7.00
C MET A 166 -9.12 -10.44 -6.51
N GLY A 167 -10.32 -10.59 -5.94
CA GLY A 167 -10.83 -11.87 -5.46
C GLY A 167 -10.32 -12.33 -4.10
N PHE A 168 -9.72 -11.43 -3.30
CA PHE A 168 -9.14 -11.77 -2.00
C PHE A 168 -10.13 -11.74 -0.83
N ILE A 169 -11.42 -11.54 -1.09
CA ILE A 169 -12.41 -11.41 -0.01
C ILE A 169 -12.46 -12.65 0.90
N HIS A 170 -12.37 -13.85 0.33
CA HIS A 170 -12.38 -15.08 1.11
C HIS A 170 -11.12 -15.22 1.97
N ASP A 171 -9.97 -14.82 1.42
CA ASP A 171 -8.70 -14.83 2.16
C ASP A 171 -8.71 -13.80 3.29
N VAL A 172 -9.24 -12.61 3.04
CA VAL A 172 -9.42 -11.58 4.08
C VAL A 172 -10.32 -12.12 5.20
N LYS A 173 -11.45 -12.72 4.89
CA LYS A 173 -12.37 -13.31 5.89
C LYS A 173 -11.69 -14.41 6.71
N LYS A 174 -10.85 -15.24 6.10
CA LYS A 174 -10.06 -16.25 6.83
C LYS A 174 -9.08 -15.61 7.80
N VAL A 175 -8.40 -14.54 7.38
CA VAL A 175 -7.50 -13.80 8.28
C VAL A 175 -8.26 -13.19 9.45
N LEU A 176 -9.43 -12.59 9.19
CA LEU A 176 -10.28 -12.01 10.26
C LEU A 176 -10.70 -13.04 11.30
N ALA A 177 -10.88 -14.30 10.91
CA ALA A 177 -11.19 -15.38 11.84
C ALA A 177 -10.00 -15.81 12.73
N LEU A 178 -8.78 -15.46 12.34
CA LEU A 178 -7.55 -15.85 13.06
C LEU A 178 -7.06 -14.81 14.05
N VAL A 179 -7.45 -13.55 13.88
CA VAL A 179 -7.07 -12.47 14.80
C VAL A 179 -8.05 -12.36 15.97
N PRO A 180 -7.61 -11.82 17.12
CA PRO A 180 -8.51 -11.64 18.26
C PRO A 180 -9.73 -10.77 17.92
N LYS A 181 -10.84 -11.04 18.57
CA LYS A 181 -12.05 -10.19 18.45
C LYS A 181 -11.86 -8.84 19.12
N ASP A 182 -11.13 -8.80 20.23
CA ASP A 182 -10.78 -7.58 20.92
C ASP A 182 -9.53 -6.96 20.30
N LYS A 183 -9.75 -6.07 19.36
CA LYS A 183 -8.72 -5.33 18.64
C LYS A 183 -9.29 -4.04 18.08
N GLN A 184 -8.42 -3.11 17.78
CA GLN A 184 -8.77 -1.94 16.97
C GLN A 184 -8.68 -2.29 15.49
N SER A 185 -9.72 -1.97 14.73
CA SER A 185 -9.80 -2.27 13.30
C SER A 185 -9.96 -0.99 12.47
N LEU A 186 -9.11 -0.84 11.47
CA LEU A 186 -9.09 0.32 10.58
C LEU A 186 -9.30 -0.18 9.14
N LEU A 187 -10.32 0.33 8.46
CA LEU A 187 -10.62 -0.02 7.08
C LEU A 187 -10.52 1.22 6.19
N PHE A 188 -9.65 1.14 5.18
CA PHE A 188 -9.45 2.17 4.17
C PHE A 188 -9.92 1.64 2.81
N SER A 189 -10.75 2.41 2.14
CA SER A 189 -11.28 2.08 0.81
C SER A 189 -11.56 3.35 0.02
N ALA A 190 -11.32 3.31 -1.29
CA ALA A 190 -11.66 4.43 -2.17
C ALA A 190 -13.14 4.42 -2.56
N THR A 191 -13.79 3.25 -2.52
CA THR A 191 -15.19 3.04 -2.88
C THR A 191 -15.93 2.29 -1.78
N PHE A 192 -17.25 2.47 -1.72
CA PHE A 192 -18.11 1.85 -0.71
C PHE A 192 -19.26 1.09 -1.39
N SER A 193 -18.93 -0.02 -2.05
CA SER A 193 -19.92 -0.97 -2.55
C SER A 193 -20.66 -1.65 -1.39
N ASP A 194 -21.76 -2.33 -1.69
CA ASP A 194 -22.51 -3.10 -0.68
C ASP A 194 -21.64 -4.16 -0.02
N GLU A 195 -20.73 -4.80 -0.77
CA GLU A 195 -19.77 -5.77 -0.23
C GLU A 195 -18.77 -5.15 0.74
N ILE A 196 -18.26 -3.95 0.45
CA ILE A 196 -17.39 -3.20 1.39
C ILE A 196 -18.15 -2.78 2.63
N ARG A 197 -19.40 -2.35 2.49
CA ARG A 197 -20.26 -1.99 3.64
C ARG A 197 -20.54 -3.20 4.52
N GLU A 198 -20.80 -4.36 3.93
CA GLU A 198 -20.97 -5.62 4.66
C GLU A 198 -19.71 -6.03 5.40
N LEU A 199 -18.55 -5.94 4.76
CA LEU A 199 -17.25 -6.20 5.39
C LEU A 199 -17.00 -5.24 6.56
N ALA A 200 -17.26 -3.95 6.38
CA ALA A 200 -17.13 -2.94 7.43
C ALA A 200 -18.05 -3.22 8.61
N ASN A 201 -19.32 -3.56 8.36
CA ASN A 201 -20.28 -3.88 9.40
C ASN A 201 -19.89 -5.13 10.21
N THR A 202 -19.27 -6.10 9.56
CA THR A 202 -18.80 -7.33 10.22
C THR A 202 -17.54 -7.09 11.05
N LEU A 203 -16.62 -6.27 10.55
CA LEU A 203 -15.31 -6.06 11.14
C LEU A 203 -15.29 -4.97 12.20
N LEU A 204 -15.95 -3.83 11.93
CA LEU A 204 -15.81 -2.61 12.73
C LEU A 204 -16.83 -2.53 13.84
N LYS A 205 -16.38 -2.05 15.01
CA LYS A 205 -17.22 -1.82 16.19
C LYS A 205 -17.40 -0.33 16.41
N SER A 206 -18.61 0.17 16.19
CA SER A 206 -18.95 1.60 16.35
C SER A 206 -17.88 2.52 15.72
N PRO A 207 -17.57 2.35 14.44
CA PRO A 207 -16.45 3.04 13.82
C PRO A 207 -16.70 4.53 13.70
N GLN A 208 -15.63 5.31 13.80
CA GLN A 208 -15.65 6.67 13.32
C GLN A 208 -15.52 6.66 11.80
N SER A 209 -16.46 7.28 11.11
CA SER A 209 -16.44 7.38 9.64
C SER A 209 -15.78 8.68 9.22
N ILE A 210 -14.80 8.57 8.34
CA ILE A 210 -14.10 9.70 7.74
C ILE A 210 -14.15 9.53 6.23
N GLN A 211 -14.62 10.55 5.53
CA GLN A 211 -14.58 10.58 4.08
C GLN A 211 -13.89 11.85 3.62
N VAL A 212 -12.74 11.67 3.02
CA VAL A 212 -12.06 12.75 2.30
C VAL A 212 -12.63 12.76 0.89
N THR A 213 -13.42 13.77 0.59
CA THR A 213 -13.87 14.00 -0.77
C THR A 213 -12.62 14.23 -1.62
N PRO A 214 -12.42 13.47 -2.72
CA PRO A 214 -11.37 13.82 -3.65
C PRO A 214 -11.58 15.28 -4.00
N SER A 215 -10.59 16.11 -3.75
CA SER A 215 -10.69 17.45 -4.29
C SER A 215 -10.83 17.28 -5.79
N ASN A 216 -11.96 17.69 -6.38
CA ASN A 216 -12.14 17.74 -7.83
C ASN A 216 -10.99 18.48 -8.54
N THR A 217 -10.14 19.12 -7.77
CA THR A 217 -8.90 19.76 -8.18
C THR A 217 -7.89 18.83 -8.84
N THR A 218 -7.81 17.54 -8.48
CA THR A 218 -6.85 16.62 -9.11
C THR A 218 -7.29 16.28 -10.54
N VAL A 219 -8.58 16.00 -10.76
CA VAL A 219 -9.12 15.74 -12.10
C VAL A 219 -9.10 17.01 -12.96
N GLN A 220 -9.37 18.17 -12.36
CA GLN A 220 -9.33 19.46 -13.05
C GLN A 220 -7.91 19.91 -13.43
N ARG A 221 -6.88 19.44 -12.72
CA ARG A 221 -5.47 19.75 -13.02
C ARG A 221 -4.87 18.84 -14.09
N ILE A 222 -5.52 17.73 -14.43
CA ILE A 222 -5.04 16.81 -15.46
C ILE A 222 -5.56 17.26 -16.82
N THR A 223 -4.66 17.64 -17.70
CA THR A 223 -4.98 17.89 -19.10
C THR A 223 -5.23 16.56 -19.80
N GLN A 224 -6.44 16.38 -20.30
CA GLN A 224 -6.83 15.15 -20.99
C GLN A 224 -6.90 15.39 -22.49
N VAL A 225 -6.22 14.55 -23.27
CA VAL A 225 -6.22 14.62 -24.74
C VAL A 225 -6.60 13.26 -25.30
N ILE A 226 -7.57 13.24 -26.24
CA ILE A 226 -7.97 12.03 -26.95
C ILE A 226 -7.34 12.08 -28.34
N HIS A 227 -6.59 11.03 -28.68
CA HIS A 227 -6.02 10.84 -30.00
C HIS A 227 -6.78 9.74 -30.74
N PRO A 228 -7.76 10.07 -31.60
CA PRO A 228 -8.46 9.07 -32.41
C PRO A 228 -7.51 8.46 -33.42
N VAL A 229 -7.24 7.17 -33.27
CA VAL A 229 -6.24 6.48 -34.08
C VAL A 229 -6.66 5.02 -34.33
N GLY A 230 -6.41 4.53 -35.55
CA GLY A 230 -6.64 3.14 -35.88
C GLY A 230 -5.80 2.18 -35.02
N ARG A 231 -6.37 1.02 -34.72
CA ARG A 231 -5.74 0.02 -33.84
C ARG A 231 -4.28 -0.31 -34.19
N GLY A 232 -3.95 -0.41 -35.48
CA GLY A 232 -2.60 -0.75 -35.94
C GLY A 232 -1.57 0.38 -35.80
N LYS A 233 -2.00 1.61 -35.49
CA LYS A 233 -1.13 2.79 -35.39
C LYS A 233 -0.90 3.28 -33.98
N LYS A 234 -1.50 2.66 -32.98
CA LYS A 234 -1.44 3.14 -31.59
C LYS A 234 -0.01 3.26 -31.05
N LYS A 235 0.84 2.27 -31.30
CA LYS A 235 2.24 2.30 -30.83
C LYS A 235 3.06 3.41 -31.46
N GLN A 236 2.88 3.63 -32.74
CA GLN A 236 3.57 4.69 -33.48
C GLN A 236 3.14 6.07 -32.99
N VAL A 237 1.85 6.28 -32.75
CA VAL A 237 1.35 7.53 -32.18
C VAL A 237 1.88 7.76 -30.77
N LEU A 238 1.89 6.73 -29.91
CA LEU A 238 2.47 6.82 -28.58
C LEU A 238 3.94 7.23 -28.63
N LEU A 239 4.74 6.57 -29.45
CA LEU A 239 6.16 6.90 -29.66
C LEU A 239 6.33 8.34 -30.13
N HIS A 240 5.54 8.76 -31.12
CA HIS A 240 5.58 10.11 -31.65
C HIS A 240 5.29 11.17 -30.57
N ILE A 241 4.27 10.95 -29.76
CA ILE A 241 3.89 11.88 -28.68
C ILE A 241 5.01 11.98 -27.63
N ILE A 242 5.58 10.84 -27.19
CA ILE A 242 6.67 10.81 -26.22
C ILE A 242 7.88 11.59 -26.75
N GLN A 243 8.23 11.39 -28.00
CA GLN A 243 9.38 12.06 -28.63
C GLN A 243 9.11 13.54 -28.88
N GLN A 244 7.93 13.89 -29.37
CA GLN A 244 7.53 15.26 -29.67
C GLN A 244 7.56 16.14 -28.42
N HIS A 245 7.04 15.64 -27.29
CA HIS A 245 6.98 16.36 -26.02
C HIS A 245 8.23 16.13 -25.15
N ASN A 246 9.13 15.28 -25.56
CA ASN A 246 10.32 14.91 -24.81
C ASN A 246 10.01 14.51 -23.35
N TRP A 247 8.94 13.74 -23.14
CA TRP A 247 8.55 13.30 -21.81
C TRP A 247 9.61 12.38 -21.21
N SER A 248 10.03 12.68 -20.00
CA SER A 248 11.07 11.94 -19.27
C SER A 248 10.53 10.83 -18.41
N GLN A 249 9.23 10.89 -18.04
CA GLN A 249 8.59 9.90 -17.20
C GLN A 249 7.16 9.68 -17.71
N VAL A 250 6.90 8.47 -18.21
CA VAL A 250 5.63 8.13 -18.86
C VAL A 250 5.10 6.81 -18.30
N LEU A 251 3.90 6.83 -17.75
CA LEU A 251 3.18 5.62 -17.35
C LEU A 251 2.16 5.28 -18.44
N VAL A 252 2.31 4.08 -19.03
CA VAL A 252 1.44 3.59 -20.09
C VAL A 252 0.61 2.41 -19.60
N PHE A 253 -0.70 2.49 -19.76
CA PHE A 253 -1.60 1.40 -19.41
C PHE A 253 -2.01 0.58 -20.63
N THR A 254 -1.96 -0.73 -20.49
CA THR A 254 -2.47 -1.69 -21.48
C THR A 254 -3.46 -2.66 -20.86
N ARG A 255 -4.39 -3.17 -21.67
CA ARG A 255 -5.39 -4.13 -21.20
C ARG A 255 -4.84 -5.51 -20.91
N THR A 256 -3.75 -5.90 -21.59
CA THR A 256 -3.22 -7.27 -21.51
C THR A 256 -1.73 -7.27 -21.20
N LYS A 257 -1.29 -8.35 -20.55
CA LYS A 257 0.13 -8.61 -20.28
C LYS A 257 0.96 -8.69 -21.57
N PHE A 258 0.41 -9.32 -22.60
CA PHE A 258 1.03 -9.39 -23.92
C PHE A 258 1.15 -8.00 -24.56
N GLY A 259 0.11 -7.19 -24.46
CA GLY A 259 0.13 -5.80 -24.91
C GLY A 259 1.20 -4.97 -24.21
N ALA A 260 1.36 -5.14 -22.90
CA ALA A 260 2.40 -4.46 -22.13
C ALA A 260 3.81 -4.82 -22.61
N ASN A 261 4.11 -6.10 -22.81
CA ASN A 261 5.38 -6.55 -23.37
C ASN A 261 5.63 -5.98 -24.76
N ASN A 262 4.63 -6.03 -25.64
CA ASN A 262 4.74 -5.59 -27.01
C ASN A 262 5.00 -4.09 -27.11
N VAL A 263 4.32 -3.28 -26.32
CA VAL A 263 4.55 -1.82 -26.29
C VAL A 263 5.92 -1.49 -25.71
N ALA A 264 6.32 -2.11 -24.62
CA ALA A 264 7.63 -1.87 -24.01
C ALA A 264 8.78 -2.23 -24.96
N GLU A 265 8.68 -3.36 -25.65
CA GLU A 265 9.65 -3.79 -26.65
C GLU A 265 9.72 -2.82 -27.84
N PHE A 266 8.58 -2.39 -28.35
CA PHE A 266 8.51 -1.41 -29.44
C PHE A 266 9.15 -0.07 -29.06
N LEU A 267 8.85 0.46 -27.88
CA LEU A 267 9.44 1.70 -27.38
C LEU A 267 10.95 1.58 -27.24
N THR A 268 11.43 0.49 -26.63
CA THR A 268 12.86 0.25 -26.43
C THR A 268 13.62 0.15 -27.75
N LYS A 269 13.07 -0.56 -28.75
CA LYS A 269 13.66 -0.65 -30.09
C LYS A 269 13.73 0.69 -30.82
N ASN A 270 12.91 1.65 -30.43
CA ASN A 270 12.86 2.98 -31.03
C ASN A 270 13.48 4.07 -30.14
N GLY A 271 14.35 3.69 -29.21
CA GLY A 271 15.16 4.63 -28.43
C GLY A 271 14.51 5.19 -27.16
N VAL A 272 13.34 4.68 -26.79
CA VAL A 272 12.68 5.03 -25.52
C VAL A 272 12.86 3.86 -24.54
N ASN A 273 13.70 4.04 -23.51
CA ASN A 273 13.92 2.99 -22.52
C ASN A 273 12.62 2.69 -21.76
N ALA A 274 12.10 1.49 -21.95
CA ALA A 274 10.82 1.07 -21.41
C ALA A 274 10.88 -0.32 -20.80
N MET A 275 10.10 -0.54 -19.75
CA MET A 275 9.91 -1.87 -19.14
C MET A 275 8.44 -2.14 -18.92
N ALA A 276 8.07 -3.42 -19.01
CA ALA A 276 6.72 -3.89 -18.75
C ALA A 276 6.55 -4.31 -17.27
N LEU A 277 5.39 -3.97 -16.69
CA LEU A 277 4.99 -4.35 -15.34
C LEU A 277 3.64 -5.08 -15.38
N HIS A 278 3.64 -6.38 -15.10
CA HIS A 278 2.43 -7.21 -15.04
C HIS A 278 2.65 -8.50 -14.25
N GLY A 279 1.57 -9.23 -13.96
CA GLY A 279 1.58 -10.39 -13.07
C GLY A 279 2.42 -11.59 -13.52
N ASN A 280 2.81 -11.68 -14.80
CA ASN A 280 3.70 -12.75 -15.28
C ASN A 280 5.19 -12.43 -15.13
N LYS A 281 5.55 -11.20 -14.74
CA LYS A 281 6.94 -10.85 -14.41
C LYS A 281 7.29 -11.38 -13.02
N SER A 282 8.54 -11.80 -12.83
CA SER A 282 9.04 -12.16 -11.50
C SER A 282 8.98 -10.96 -10.55
N GLN A 283 8.91 -11.21 -9.25
CA GLN A 283 8.89 -10.13 -8.26
C GLN A 283 10.14 -9.26 -8.35
N SER A 284 11.30 -9.87 -8.58
CA SER A 284 12.56 -9.15 -8.77
C SER A 284 12.50 -8.20 -9.99
N ALA A 285 11.99 -8.69 -11.13
CA ALA A 285 11.83 -7.89 -12.33
C ALA A 285 10.84 -6.72 -12.12
N ARG A 286 9.76 -6.95 -11.39
CA ARG A 286 8.76 -5.91 -11.07
C ARG A 286 9.35 -4.83 -10.16
N THR A 287 10.06 -5.23 -9.13
CA THR A 287 10.75 -4.30 -8.22
C THR A 287 11.79 -3.47 -8.95
N GLN A 288 12.58 -4.10 -9.82
CA GLN A 288 13.59 -3.43 -10.63
C GLN A 288 12.96 -2.43 -11.61
N ALA A 289 11.88 -2.81 -12.28
CA ALA A 289 11.18 -1.93 -13.21
C ALA A 289 10.64 -0.68 -12.51
N LEU A 290 10.02 -0.84 -11.35
CA LEU A 290 9.48 0.27 -10.58
C LEU A 290 10.59 1.17 -10.03
N ALA A 291 11.66 0.61 -9.50
CA ALA A 291 12.82 1.37 -9.02
C ALA A 291 13.47 2.17 -10.14
N GLY A 292 13.69 1.55 -11.30
CA GLY A 292 14.26 2.21 -12.48
C GLY A 292 13.37 3.33 -13.02
N PHE A 293 12.06 3.16 -12.95
CA PHE A 293 11.10 4.20 -13.33
C PHE A 293 11.12 5.39 -12.36
N LYS A 294 11.17 5.13 -11.07
CA LYS A 294 11.28 6.18 -10.03
C LYS A 294 12.60 6.93 -10.10
N SER A 295 13.71 6.25 -10.40
CA SER A 295 15.04 6.88 -10.53
C SER A 295 15.25 7.66 -11.84
N GLY A 296 14.40 7.44 -12.85
CA GLY A 296 14.54 8.01 -14.18
C GLY A 296 15.38 7.19 -15.16
N ASP A 297 15.92 6.05 -14.74
CA ASP A 297 16.66 5.13 -15.62
C ASP A 297 15.75 4.50 -16.68
N ILE A 298 14.48 4.31 -16.34
CA ILE A 298 13.44 3.86 -17.25
C ILE A 298 12.49 5.02 -17.52
N ARG A 299 12.36 5.39 -18.80
CA ARG A 299 11.55 6.53 -19.22
C ARG A 299 10.07 6.20 -19.32
N ALA A 300 9.72 4.99 -19.76
CA ALA A 300 8.35 4.52 -19.89
C ALA A 300 8.14 3.21 -19.11
N LEU A 301 7.20 3.23 -18.19
CA LEU A 301 6.71 2.04 -17.52
C LEU A 301 5.39 1.63 -18.16
N VAL A 302 5.35 0.45 -18.79
CA VAL A 302 4.17 -0.08 -19.45
C VAL A 302 3.53 -1.15 -18.59
N ALA A 303 2.37 -0.86 -18.04
CA ALA A 303 1.73 -1.72 -17.04
C ALA A 303 0.31 -2.11 -17.43
N THR A 304 -0.15 -3.24 -16.90
CA THR A 304 -1.58 -3.50 -16.83
C THR A 304 -2.18 -2.70 -15.67
N ASP A 305 -3.44 -2.33 -15.77
CA ASP A 305 -4.13 -1.56 -14.72
C ASP A 305 -4.07 -2.25 -13.36
N ILE A 306 -4.23 -3.58 -13.32
CA ILE A 306 -4.16 -4.37 -12.08
C ILE A 306 -2.77 -4.29 -11.45
N ALA A 307 -1.71 -4.37 -12.23
CA ALA A 307 -0.35 -4.36 -11.71
C ALA A 307 0.11 -2.97 -11.24
N ALA A 308 -0.41 -1.91 -11.84
CA ALA A 308 -0.02 -0.53 -11.53
C ALA A 308 -0.89 0.13 -10.44
N ARG A 309 -2.05 -0.43 -10.14
CA ARG A 309 -2.96 0.11 -9.12
C ARG A 309 -2.28 0.18 -7.75
N GLY A 310 -2.47 1.29 -7.03
CA GLY A 310 -1.94 1.50 -5.69
C GLY A 310 -0.43 1.72 -5.61
N ILE A 311 0.26 1.78 -6.74
CA ILE A 311 1.64 2.23 -6.78
C ILE A 311 1.62 3.76 -6.70
N ASP A 312 2.28 4.30 -5.71
CA ASP A 312 2.45 5.73 -5.55
C ASP A 312 3.79 6.15 -6.18
N ILE A 313 3.71 7.10 -7.10
CA ILE A 313 4.88 7.65 -7.79
C ILE A 313 4.78 9.16 -7.67
N ASP A 314 5.72 9.73 -6.92
CA ASP A 314 5.76 11.16 -6.68
C ASP A 314 5.92 11.94 -7.99
N GLU A 315 5.20 13.02 -8.13
CA GLU A 315 5.29 13.99 -9.24
C GLU A 315 5.01 13.41 -10.66
N LEU A 316 4.30 12.26 -10.75
CA LEU A 316 3.90 11.69 -12.03
C LEU A 316 2.70 12.43 -12.62
#